data_feb154ac196813135aa1bc29256987cb
#
_entry.id   feb154ac196813135aa1bc29256987cb
#
_cell.length_a   1.000
_cell.length_b   1.000
_cell.length_c   1.000
_cell.angle_alpha   90.00
_cell.angle_beta   90.00
_cell.angle_gamma   90.00
#
_symmetry.space_group_name_H-M   'P 1'
#
loop_
_entity.id
_entity.type
_entity.pdbx_description
1 polymer ?
#
loop_
_entity_poly.entity_id
_entity_poly.type
_entity_poly.pdbx_seq_one_letter_code
_entity_poly.pdbx_strand_id
1 'polypeptide(L)'
;MTTPATNAILDVDLLAFERGDAVQRRAVVDGVMRSLRNGFVYTSSDLSEDLLDSAYGLLEQFFTLPVEEKQKSVAAGTHGQTGYTGLLVETAAISDVPDWKEMLNWGDEIPEGHPLQRKYPHRYPRRVLPEAQVPGISAVLAEFHTRVLDLQRRFLRVIAVGIGCHETFFDAMLVNGTTLTRAIHYPAMEQAPGAEHVWAAEHADINLITALPRASARGLQVKMGDAGQEYWVDAIPPDRSVIINTGILLEHVTNGLIPSGIHQVVADPEQPGERYSVVQFAHPTPWTIMAPVPTCITPEHPQRFAPIEAGDRLDEVIYEINLVEDARRIAD
;
A
#
# COMPACT_ATOMS: atom_id res chain seq x y z
N MET A 1 11.94 37.09 -1.96
CA MET A 1 11.03 36.46 -1.00
C MET A 1 10.52 35.19 -1.66
N THR A 2 11.16 34.06 -1.42
CA THR A 2 10.71 32.75 -1.87
C THR A 2 9.53 32.36 -0.97
N THR A 3 8.34 32.25 -1.57
CA THR A 3 7.17 31.67 -0.91
C THR A 3 7.59 30.30 -0.37
N PRO A 4 7.39 29.97 0.92
CA PRO A 4 7.67 28.64 1.41
C PRO A 4 6.83 27.66 0.57
N ALA A 5 7.46 26.61 0.04
CA ALA A 5 6.76 25.52 -0.62
C ALA A 5 5.78 24.98 0.42
N THR A 6 4.49 25.11 0.15
CA THR A 6 3.44 24.54 0.99
C THR A 6 3.64 23.03 0.98
N ASN A 7 4.15 22.47 2.08
CA ASN A 7 4.23 21.03 2.34
C ASN A 7 2.80 20.50 2.59
N ALA A 8 1.92 20.58 1.61
CA ALA A 8 0.55 20.11 1.69
C ALA A 8 0.40 18.86 0.82
N ILE A 9 -0.36 17.89 1.29
CA ILE A 9 -0.84 16.79 0.44
C ILE A 9 -1.88 17.39 -0.50
N LEU A 10 -1.60 17.40 -1.80
CA LEU A 10 -2.48 17.98 -2.80
C LEU A 10 -3.57 16.99 -3.18
N ASP A 11 -4.75 17.52 -3.52
CA ASP A 11 -5.82 16.77 -4.17
C ASP A 11 -5.74 17.02 -5.69
N VAL A 12 -5.68 15.94 -6.46
CA VAL A 12 -5.54 15.97 -7.92
C VAL A 12 -6.68 15.21 -8.59
N ASP A 13 -7.06 15.62 -9.79
CA ASP A 13 -8.12 14.95 -10.52
C ASP A 13 -7.56 13.97 -11.57
N LEU A 14 -7.47 12.68 -11.21
CA LEU A 14 -7.06 11.63 -12.14
C LEU A 14 -7.93 11.59 -13.40
N LEU A 15 -9.23 11.82 -13.26
CA LEU A 15 -10.14 11.79 -14.41
C LEU A 15 -9.90 12.96 -15.38
N ALA A 16 -9.42 14.09 -14.87
CA ALA A 16 -8.98 15.22 -15.72
C ALA A 16 -7.68 14.90 -16.47
N PHE A 17 -6.79 14.07 -15.89
CA PHE A 17 -5.63 13.56 -16.63
C PHE A 17 -6.06 12.69 -17.82
N GLU A 18 -7.08 11.85 -17.66
CA GLU A 18 -7.54 10.90 -18.68
C GLU A 18 -8.39 11.53 -19.77
N ARG A 19 -9.29 12.44 -19.39
CA ARG A 19 -10.36 12.96 -20.24
C ARG A 19 -10.20 14.44 -20.60
N GLY A 20 -9.28 15.12 -19.93
CA GLY A 20 -9.05 16.56 -20.10
C GLY A 20 -8.19 16.89 -21.32
N ASP A 21 -8.09 18.16 -21.59
CA ASP A 21 -7.18 18.69 -22.61
C ASP A 21 -5.71 18.67 -22.15
N ALA A 22 -4.79 19.08 -23.00
CA ALA A 22 -3.36 19.05 -22.70
C ALA A 22 -2.97 19.94 -21.50
N VAL A 23 -3.71 21.03 -21.25
CA VAL A 23 -3.45 21.93 -20.11
C VAL A 23 -3.88 21.26 -18.81
N GLN A 24 -5.07 20.66 -18.80
CA GLN A 24 -5.58 19.91 -17.64
C GLN A 24 -4.69 18.72 -17.31
N ARG A 25 -4.31 17.93 -18.32
CA ARG A 25 -3.35 16.81 -18.13
C ARG A 25 -2.06 17.29 -17.49
N ARG A 26 -1.48 18.35 -18.01
CA ARG A 26 -0.23 18.93 -17.49
C ARG A 26 -0.39 19.38 -16.04
N ALA A 27 -1.49 20.06 -15.72
CA ALA A 27 -1.77 20.52 -14.36
C ALA A 27 -1.84 19.36 -13.35
N VAL A 28 -2.46 18.23 -13.74
CA VAL A 28 -2.52 17.02 -12.90
C VAL A 28 -1.12 16.46 -12.69
N VAL A 29 -0.33 16.27 -13.76
CA VAL A 29 1.06 15.78 -13.64
C VAL A 29 1.89 16.65 -12.71
N ASP A 30 1.86 17.98 -12.92
CA ASP A 30 2.61 18.93 -12.09
C ASP A 30 2.13 18.92 -10.63
N GLY A 31 0.82 18.71 -10.38
CA GLY A 31 0.23 18.56 -9.06
C GLY A 31 0.72 17.29 -8.36
N VAL A 32 0.67 16.14 -9.06
CA VAL A 32 1.17 14.85 -8.55
C VAL A 32 2.65 14.95 -8.20
N MET A 33 3.48 15.44 -9.11
CA MET A 33 4.92 15.54 -8.88
C MET A 33 5.30 16.48 -7.73
N ARG A 34 4.50 17.52 -7.48
CA ARG A 34 4.70 18.39 -6.30
C ARG A 34 4.31 17.70 -5.01
N SER A 35 3.15 17.03 -5.00
CA SER A 35 2.63 16.36 -3.80
C SER A 35 3.53 15.20 -3.38
N LEU A 36 3.99 14.40 -4.35
CA LEU A 36 4.82 13.21 -4.11
C LEU A 36 6.25 13.53 -3.62
N ARG A 37 6.62 14.79 -3.47
CA ARG A 37 7.85 15.16 -2.73
C ARG A 37 7.81 14.71 -1.27
N ASN A 38 6.61 14.54 -0.72
CA ASN A 38 6.38 13.98 0.61
C ASN A 38 5.88 12.54 0.56
N GLY A 39 5.88 11.91 -0.62
CA GLY A 39 5.40 10.55 -0.81
C GLY A 39 3.88 10.36 -0.76
N PHE A 40 3.07 11.43 -0.70
CA PHE A 40 1.61 11.35 -0.56
C PHE A 40 0.87 12.29 -1.50
N VAL A 41 -0.31 11.86 -1.95
CA VAL A 41 -1.24 12.66 -2.75
C VAL A 41 -2.67 12.14 -2.56
N TYR A 42 -3.66 13.01 -2.63
CA TYR A 42 -5.07 12.64 -2.76
C TYR A 42 -5.47 12.68 -4.24
N THR A 43 -6.38 11.80 -4.63
CA THR A 43 -6.87 11.80 -6.00
C THR A 43 -8.35 11.46 -6.08
N SER A 44 -9.05 12.10 -7.02
CA SER A 44 -10.40 11.67 -7.41
C SER A 44 -10.38 10.24 -7.94
N SER A 45 -11.51 9.55 -7.84
CA SER A 45 -11.67 8.20 -8.35
C SER A 45 -13.07 7.98 -8.93
N ASP A 46 -13.21 6.95 -9.75
CA ASP A 46 -14.47 6.41 -10.25
C ASP A 46 -14.83 5.07 -9.57
N LEU A 47 -14.28 4.81 -8.39
CA LEU A 47 -14.67 3.67 -7.55
C LEU A 47 -16.12 3.82 -7.11
N SER A 48 -16.89 2.75 -7.25
CA SER A 48 -18.30 2.73 -6.83
C SER A 48 -18.42 2.78 -5.31
N GLU A 49 -19.21 3.72 -4.78
CA GLU A 49 -19.54 3.77 -3.36
C GLU A 49 -20.24 2.49 -2.91
N ASP A 50 -21.14 1.91 -3.72
CA ASP A 50 -21.82 0.64 -3.41
C ASP A 50 -20.82 -0.52 -3.25
N LEU A 51 -19.75 -0.53 -4.06
CA LEU A 51 -18.69 -1.53 -3.93
C LEU A 51 -17.89 -1.32 -2.64
N LEU A 52 -17.56 -0.07 -2.33
CA LEU A 52 -16.86 0.27 -1.08
C LEU A 52 -17.72 -0.11 0.13
N ASP A 53 -18.99 0.27 0.16
CA ASP A 53 -19.91 -0.05 1.25
C ASP A 53 -20.09 -1.57 1.41
N SER A 54 -20.23 -2.30 0.31
CA SER A 54 -20.35 -3.77 0.34
C SER A 54 -19.08 -4.43 0.88
N ALA A 55 -17.90 -3.98 0.43
CA ALA A 55 -16.63 -4.56 0.86
C ALA A 55 -16.40 -4.29 2.36
N TYR A 56 -16.59 -3.04 2.82
CA TYR A 56 -16.41 -2.69 4.24
C TYR A 56 -17.43 -3.37 5.14
N GLY A 57 -18.70 -3.46 4.73
CA GLY A 57 -19.74 -4.15 5.52
C GLY A 57 -19.47 -5.64 5.70
N LEU A 58 -18.96 -6.34 4.67
CA LEU A 58 -18.58 -7.76 4.76
C LEU A 58 -17.28 -7.96 5.59
N LEU A 59 -16.34 -7.04 5.49
CA LEU A 59 -15.12 -7.07 6.30
C LEU A 59 -15.41 -6.81 7.78
N GLU A 60 -16.28 -5.88 8.11
CA GLU A 60 -16.73 -5.64 9.46
C GLU A 60 -17.40 -6.88 10.04
N GLN A 61 -18.30 -7.54 9.28
CA GLN A 61 -18.88 -8.83 9.67
C GLN A 61 -17.80 -9.89 9.96
N PHE A 62 -16.76 -9.96 9.15
CA PHE A 62 -15.66 -10.90 9.36
C PHE A 62 -14.88 -10.59 10.64
N PHE A 63 -14.48 -9.33 10.85
CA PHE A 63 -13.65 -8.98 12.00
C PHE A 63 -14.40 -9.07 13.34
N THR A 64 -15.72 -8.97 13.33
CA THR A 64 -16.57 -9.18 14.54
C THR A 64 -16.80 -10.63 14.90
N LEU A 65 -16.38 -11.59 14.05
CA LEU A 65 -16.47 -13.02 14.37
C LEU A 65 -15.56 -13.39 15.56
N PRO A 66 -15.93 -14.47 16.31
CA PRO A 66 -15.02 -15.05 17.28
C PRO A 66 -13.65 -15.41 16.67
N VAL A 67 -12.59 -15.33 17.47
CA VAL A 67 -11.22 -15.59 17.00
C VAL A 67 -11.09 -16.95 16.35
N GLU A 68 -11.76 -17.97 16.90
CA GLU A 68 -11.74 -19.35 16.36
C GLU A 68 -12.32 -19.43 14.95
N GLU A 69 -13.32 -18.61 14.63
CA GLU A 69 -13.88 -18.54 13.27
C GLU A 69 -12.95 -17.81 12.32
N LYS A 70 -12.34 -16.70 12.75
CA LYS A 70 -11.34 -15.97 11.96
C LYS A 70 -10.10 -16.82 11.65
N GLN A 71 -9.65 -17.61 12.62
CA GLN A 71 -8.49 -18.52 12.48
C GLN A 71 -8.68 -19.59 11.39
N LYS A 72 -9.91 -19.97 11.02
CA LYS A 72 -10.17 -20.86 9.89
C LYS A 72 -9.72 -20.30 8.55
N SER A 73 -9.47 -19.00 8.46
CA SER A 73 -8.96 -18.30 7.28
C SER A 73 -7.45 -18.05 7.35
N VAL A 74 -6.73 -18.61 8.30
CA VAL A 74 -5.26 -18.54 8.35
C VAL A 74 -4.68 -19.39 7.23
N ALA A 75 -3.79 -18.83 6.43
CA ALA A 75 -3.06 -19.51 5.37
C ALA A 75 -1.61 -19.74 5.81
N ALA A 76 -1.35 -20.89 6.45
CA ALA A 76 -0.02 -21.22 6.96
C ALA A 76 1.04 -21.25 5.84
N GLY A 77 2.24 -20.75 6.13
CA GLY A 77 3.38 -20.75 5.20
C GLY A 77 3.31 -19.67 4.10
N THR A 78 2.33 -18.76 4.15
CA THR A 78 2.21 -17.68 3.17
C THR A 78 2.79 -16.34 3.66
N HIS A 79 3.37 -16.30 4.84
CA HIS A 79 3.96 -15.11 5.46
C HIS A 79 3.01 -13.88 5.41
N GLY A 80 1.72 -14.10 5.68
CA GLY A 80 0.71 -13.04 5.65
C GLY A 80 0.35 -12.52 4.25
N GLN A 81 0.74 -13.21 3.18
CA GLN A 81 0.42 -12.77 1.81
C GLN A 81 -1.03 -13.12 1.40
N THR A 82 -1.71 -13.98 2.11
CA THR A 82 -3.14 -14.26 1.98
C THR A 82 -3.72 -14.77 3.28
N GLY A 83 -5.04 -14.61 3.46
CA GLY A 83 -5.76 -15.07 4.63
C GLY A 83 -5.64 -14.14 5.85
N TYR A 84 -6.07 -14.64 6.98
CA TYR A 84 -6.13 -13.90 8.24
C TYR A 84 -4.80 -13.88 8.98
N THR A 85 -4.43 -12.71 9.47
CA THR A 85 -3.32 -12.49 10.42
C THR A 85 -3.89 -11.86 11.68
N GLY A 86 -3.69 -12.53 12.82
CA GLY A 86 -4.24 -12.10 14.12
C GLY A 86 -3.52 -10.92 14.74
N LEU A 87 -4.01 -10.49 15.90
CA LEU A 87 -3.41 -9.41 16.70
C LEU A 87 -1.98 -9.76 17.14
N LEU A 88 -1.12 -8.73 17.24
CA LEU A 88 0.25 -8.82 17.78
C LEU A 88 1.18 -9.76 16.99
N VAL A 89 0.91 -10.03 15.71
CA VAL A 89 1.75 -10.88 14.85
C VAL A 89 2.76 -10.05 14.07
N GLU A 90 2.37 -8.87 13.58
CA GLU A 90 3.25 -8.01 12.78
C GLU A 90 3.93 -6.96 13.66
N THR A 91 5.23 -6.73 13.42
CA THR A 91 6.04 -5.73 14.12
C THR A 91 6.75 -4.87 13.07
N ALA A 92 6.68 -3.54 13.19
CA ALA A 92 7.43 -2.66 12.29
C ALA A 92 8.93 -2.84 12.48
N ALA A 93 9.72 -2.69 11.41
CA ALA A 93 11.18 -2.90 11.42
C ALA A 93 11.94 -2.07 12.45
N ILE A 94 11.39 -0.93 12.83
CA ILE A 94 12.00 0.01 13.81
C ILE A 94 11.41 -0.12 15.22
N SER A 95 10.55 -1.12 15.47
CA SER A 95 9.86 -1.31 16.75
C SER A 95 10.13 -2.71 17.31
N ASP A 96 10.26 -2.79 18.62
CA ASP A 96 10.29 -4.06 19.35
C ASP A 96 8.89 -4.45 19.87
N VAL A 97 7.88 -3.58 19.67
CA VAL A 97 6.50 -3.77 20.13
C VAL A 97 5.61 -4.10 18.94
N PRO A 98 4.88 -5.23 18.98
CA PRO A 98 3.95 -5.57 17.91
C PRO A 98 2.81 -4.55 17.76
N ASP A 99 2.38 -4.34 16.52
CA ASP A 99 1.26 -3.46 16.19
C ASP A 99 -0.07 -4.02 16.74
N TRP A 100 -0.93 -3.11 17.21
CA TRP A 100 -2.28 -3.45 17.71
C TRP A 100 -3.28 -3.46 16.56
N LYS A 101 -3.18 -4.48 15.71
CA LYS A 101 -4.02 -4.68 14.52
C LYS A 101 -4.19 -6.14 14.17
N GLU A 102 -5.27 -6.48 13.50
CA GLU A 102 -5.49 -7.75 12.81
C GLU A 102 -5.83 -7.50 11.35
N MET A 103 -5.59 -8.48 10.47
CA MET A 103 -5.65 -8.26 9.03
C MET A 103 -6.28 -9.43 8.30
N LEU A 104 -6.94 -9.14 7.17
CA LEU A 104 -7.30 -10.12 6.15
C LEU A 104 -6.64 -9.70 4.83
N ASN A 105 -5.84 -10.60 4.24
CA ASN A 105 -5.03 -10.33 3.06
C ASN A 105 -5.52 -11.16 1.87
N TRP A 106 -5.50 -10.58 0.67
CA TRP A 106 -5.79 -11.28 -0.59
C TRP A 106 -5.15 -10.60 -1.78
N GLY A 107 -4.89 -11.39 -2.81
CA GLY A 107 -4.41 -10.94 -4.11
C GLY A 107 -5.27 -11.52 -5.23
N ASP A 108 -4.77 -11.42 -6.45
CA ASP A 108 -5.36 -12.09 -7.60
C ASP A 108 -5.38 -13.60 -7.41
N GLU A 109 -6.46 -14.24 -7.88
CA GLU A 109 -6.51 -15.68 -7.91
C GLU A 109 -5.80 -16.22 -9.15
N ILE A 110 -4.74 -16.99 -8.90
CA ILE A 110 -4.03 -17.69 -9.96
C ILE A 110 -4.56 -19.13 -10.06
N PRO A 111 -4.90 -19.61 -11.26
CA PRO A 111 -5.40 -20.97 -11.45
C PRO A 111 -4.47 -22.03 -10.86
N GLU A 112 -5.03 -23.06 -10.25
CA GLU A 112 -4.26 -24.15 -9.67
C GLU A 112 -3.33 -24.80 -10.72
N GLY A 113 -2.08 -25.05 -10.34
CA GLY A 113 -1.06 -25.60 -11.22
C GLY A 113 -0.42 -24.59 -12.20
N HIS A 114 -0.75 -23.31 -12.09
CA HIS A 114 -0.13 -22.30 -12.92
C HIS A 114 1.41 -22.27 -12.73
N PRO A 115 2.21 -22.06 -13.78
CA PRO A 115 3.68 -22.05 -13.68
C PRO A 115 4.24 -21.11 -12.62
N LEU A 116 3.61 -19.96 -12.39
CA LEU A 116 4.04 -19.00 -11.38
C LEU A 116 3.94 -19.54 -9.95
N GLN A 117 2.89 -20.33 -9.63
CA GLN A 117 2.77 -20.97 -8.32
C GLN A 117 3.92 -21.96 -8.05
N ARG A 118 4.38 -22.66 -9.11
CA ARG A 118 5.50 -23.59 -8.98
C ARG A 118 6.85 -22.88 -8.86
N LYS A 119 7.03 -21.76 -9.59
CA LYS A 119 8.28 -21.01 -9.62
C LYS A 119 8.44 -20.10 -8.39
N TYR A 120 7.33 -19.51 -7.93
CA TYR A 120 7.31 -18.53 -6.83
C TYR A 120 6.16 -18.87 -5.85
N PRO A 121 6.21 -20.01 -5.13
CA PRO A 121 5.09 -20.51 -4.31
C PRO A 121 4.69 -19.55 -3.20
N HIS A 122 5.63 -18.80 -2.61
CA HIS A 122 5.37 -17.82 -1.56
C HIS A 122 4.77 -16.50 -2.10
N ARG A 123 4.96 -16.22 -3.41
CA ARG A 123 4.46 -15.00 -4.05
C ARG A 123 3.07 -15.17 -4.68
N TYR A 124 2.75 -16.40 -5.07
CA TYR A 124 1.47 -16.74 -5.70
C TYR A 124 0.78 -17.87 -4.93
N PRO A 125 0.50 -17.67 -3.62
CA PRO A 125 -0.23 -18.67 -2.85
C PRO A 125 -1.67 -18.78 -3.36
N ARG A 126 -2.32 -19.91 -3.06
CA ARG A 126 -3.77 -20.02 -3.25
C ARG A 126 -4.47 -19.00 -2.35
N ARG A 127 -5.38 -18.24 -2.93
CA ARG A 127 -6.17 -17.26 -2.18
C ARG A 127 -7.05 -17.92 -1.13
N VAL A 128 -7.01 -17.41 0.11
CA VAL A 128 -7.85 -17.87 1.23
C VAL A 128 -8.72 -16.72 1.67
N LEU A 129 -10.05 -16.88 1.53
CA LEU A 129 -11.05 -15.90 1.97
C LEU A 129 -12.12 -16.62 2.81
N PRO A 130 -12.78 -15.92 3.76
CA PRO A 130 -13.72 -16.51 4.71
C PRO A 130 -15.14 -16.70 4.13
N GLU A 131 -15.27 -17.28 2.94
CA GLU A 131 -16.55 -17.47 2.25
C GLU A 131 -17.56 -18.28 3.05
N ALA A 132 -17.08 -19.27 3.82
CA ALA A 132 -17.95 -20.11 4.63
C ALA A 132 -18.49 -19.37 5.87
N GLN A 133 -17.74 -18.42 6.41
CA GLN A 133 -18.10 -17.60 7.56
C GLN A 133 -18.92 -16.37 7.17
N VAL A 134 -18.58 -15.77 6.04
CA VAL A 134 -19.22 -14.56 5.49
C VAL A 134 -19.56 -14.81 4.01
N PRO A 135 -20.73 -15.36 3.72
CA PRO A 135 -21.12 -15.68 2.35
C PRO A 135 -21.15 -14.46 1.42
N GLY A 136 -20.55 -14.60 0.24
CA GLY A 136 -20.44 -13.55 -0.79
C GLY A 136 -19.22 -12.65 -0.68
N ILE A 137 -18.44 -12.76 0.38
CA ILE A 137 -17.26 -11.93 0.59
C ILE A 137 -16.21 -12.10 -0.51
N SER A 138 -16.02 -13.33 -1.00
CA SER A 138 -14.99 -13.62 -2.00
C SER A 138 -15.21 -12.88 -3.32
N ALA A 139 -16.46 -12.80 -3.78
CA ALA A 139 -16.79 -12.12 -5.02
C ALA A 139 -16.60 -10.60 -4.90
N VAL A 140 -17.08 -10.01 -3.81
CA VAL A 140 -16.96 -8.56 -3.56
C VAL A 140 -15.51 -8.14 -3.40
N LEU A 141 -14.71 -8.89 -2.62
CA LEU A 141 -13.30 -8.57 -2.42
C LEU A 141 -12.45 -8.78 -3.67
N ALA A 142 -12.80 -9.75 -4.54
CA ALA A 142 -12.15 -9.91 -5.84
C ALA A 142 -12.43 -8.71 -6.77
N GLU A 143 -13.69 -8.26 -6.84
CA GLU A 143 -14.02 -7.05 -7.61
C GLU A 143 -13.33 -5.80 -7.05
N PHE A 144 -13.37 -5.61 -5.73
CA PHE A 144 -12.67 -4.52 -5.06
C PHE A 144 -11.18 -4.50 -5.45
N HIS A 145 -10.50 -5.64 -5.34
CA HIS A 145 -9.09 -5.78 -5.72
C HIS A 145 -8.85 -5.33 -7.16
N THR A 146 -9.65 -5.82 -8.09
CA THR A 146 -9.52 -5.52 -9.53
C THR A 146 -9.73 -4.03 -9.82
N ARG A 147 -10.74 -3.40 -9.19
CA ARG A 147 -11.05 -1.97 -9.42
C ARG A 147 -9.99 -1.04 -8.83
N VAL A 148 -9.48 -1.36 -7.65
CA VAL A 148 -8.41 -0.56 -7.02
C VAL A 148 -7.10 -0.73 -7.78
N LEU A 149 -6.77 -1.94 -8.27
CA LEU A 149 -5.58 -2.14 -9.10
C LEU A 149 -5.67 -1.37 -10.43
N ASP A 150 -6.85 -1.32 -11.05
CA ASP A 150 -7.06 -0.49 -12.24
C ASP A 150 -6.83 1.00 -11.95
N LEU A 151 -7.34 1.51 -10.83
CA LEU A 151 -7.08 2.88 -10.39
C LEU A 151 -5.57 3.13 -10.21
N GLN A 152 -4.86 2.24 -9.53
CA GLN A 152 -3.43 2.37 -9.30
C GLN A 152 -2.62 2.33 -10.60
N ARG A 153 -2.98 1.45 -11.54
CA ARG A 153 -2.35 1.40 -12.87
C ARG A 153 -2.51 2.73 -13.61
N ARG A 154 -3.71 3.30 -13.62
CA ARG A 154 -4.00 4.61 -14.22
C ARG A 154 -3.23 5.73 -13.53
N PHE A 155 -3.13 5.69 -12.19
CA PHE A 155 -2.36 6.67 -11.44
C PHE A 155 -0.84 6.57 -11.71
N LEU A 156 -0.29 5.36 -11.81
CA LEU A 156 1.11 5.12 -12.20
C LEU A 156 1.44 5.68 -13.60
N ARG A 157 0.47 5.76 -14.51
CA ARG A 157 0.66 6.43 -15.81
C ARG A 157 0.89 7.93 -15.65
N VAL A 158 0.22 8.59 -14.69
CA VAL A 158 0.49 10.01 -14.37
C VAL A 158 1.93 10.18 -13.89
N ILE A 159 2.36 9.29 -12.99
CA ILE A 159 3.74 9.29 -12.47
C ILE A 159 4.74 9.04 -13.60
N ALA A 160 4.49 8.07 -14.50
CA ALA A 160 5.36 7.78 -15.63
C ALA A 160 5.61 9.02 -16.50
N VAL A 161 4.54 9.75 -16.84
CA VAL A 161 4.65 11.02 -17.58
C VAL A 161 5.44 12.06 -16.77
N GLY A 162 5.20 12.15 -15.46
CA GLY A 162 5.86 13.09 -14.56
C GLY A 162 7.37 12.89 -14.45
N ILE A 163 7.84 11.64 -14.54
CA ILE A 163 9.27 11.29 -14.53
C ILE A 163 9.88 11.23 -15.95
N GLY A 164 9.14 11.65 -16.97
CA GLY A 164 9.63 11.67 -18.36
C GLY A 164 9.71 10.31 -19.05
N CYS A 165 8.98 9.31 -18.56
CA CYS A 165 8.83 8.00 -19.18
C CYS A 165 7.62 7.93 -20.11
N HIS A 166 7.54 6.86 -20.92
CA HIS A 166 6.33 6.56 -21.68
C HIS A 166 5.17 6.31 -20.71
N GLU A 167 3.96 6.80 -21.02
CA GLU A 167 2.79 6.73 -20.16
C GLU A 167 2.51 5.33 -19.61
N THR A 168 2.70 4.30 -20.41
CA THR A 168 2.47 2.89 -20.02
C THR A 168 3.70 2.18 -19.42
N PHE A 169 4.69 2.94 -18.97
CA PHE A 169 5.96 2.38 -18.48
C PHE A 169 5.78 1.31 -17.38
N PHE A 170 4.87 1.55 -16.45
CA PHE A 170 4.60 0.63 -15.35
C PHE A 170 3.62 -0.50 -15.70
N ASP A 171 2.86 -0.41 -16.79
CA ASP A 171 1.76 -1.33 -17.08
C ASP A 171 2.22 -2.79 -17.12
N ALA A 172 3.33 -3.08 -17.81
CA ALA A 172 3.86 -4.43 -17.93
C ALA A 172 4.37 -5.02 -16.60
N MET A 173 4.79 -4.17 -15.68
CA MET A 173 5.27 -4.59 -14.35
C MET A 173 4.13 -5.14 -13.48
N LEU A 174 2.90 -4.65 -13.70
CA LEU A 174 1.71 -5.04 -12.95
C LEU A 174 1.00 -6.27 -13.52
N VAL A 175 1.28 -6.65 -14.76
CA VAL A 175 0.69 -7.88 -15.34
C VAL A 175 1.28 -9.10 -14.65
N ASN A 176 0.45 -9.83 -13.90
CA ASN A 176 0.87 -10.89 -12.96
C ASN A 176 1.77 -10.35 -11.83
N GLY A 177 1.68 -9.07 -11.50
CA GLY A 177 2.31 -8.52 -10.31
C GLY A 177 1.77 -9.17 -9.02
N THR A 178 2.55 -9.14 -7.97
CA THR A 178 2.13 -9.71 -6.68
C THR A 178 1.37 -8.69 -5.83
N THR A 179 0.46 -7.95 -6.46
CA THR A 179 -0.37 -6.95 -5.79
C THR A 179 -1.17 -7.58 -4.67
N LEU A 180 -1.12 -6.95 -3.50
CA LEU A 180 -1.77 -7.41 -2.28
C LEU A 180 -2.80 -6.39 -1.82
N THR A 181 -4.02 -6.83 -1.55
CA THR A 181 -5.03 -6.04 -0.83
C THR A 181 -5.10 -6.53 0.61
N ARG A 182 -5.15 -5.59 1.53
CA ARG A 182 -5.16 -5.83 2.97
C ARG A 182 -6.27 -5.05 3.62
N ALA A 183 -7.24 -5.75 4.19
CA ALA A 183 -8.17 -5.17 5.15
C ALA A 183 -7.53 -5.20 6.53
N ILE A 184 -7.63 -4.09 7.25
CA ILE A 184 -7.03 -3.92 8.57
C ILE A 184 -8.10 -3.47 9.54
N HIS A 185 -8.22 -4.20 10.63
CA HIS A 185 -8.98 -3.82 11.81
C HIS A 185 -8.02 -3.42 12.91
N TYR A 186 -8.21 -2.24 13.44
CA TYR A 186 -7.51 -1.69 14.58
C TYR A 186 -8.50 -1.61 15.75
N PRO A 187 -8.42 -2.53 16.72
CA PRO A 187 -9.30 -2.48 17.88
C PRO A 187 -9.05 -1.23 18.72
N ALA A 188 -10.05 -0.83 19.53
CA ALA A 188 -9.90 0.31 20.41
C ALA A 188 -8.67 0.17 21.32
N MET A 189 -7.94 1.27 21.53
CA MET A 189 -6.69 1.26 22.30
C MET A 189 -6.90 0.89 23.78
N GLU A 190 -8.09 1.07 24.31
CA GLU A 190 -8.46 0.60 25.66
C GLU A 190 -8.37 -0.93 25.83
N GLN A 191 -8.38 -1.67 24.72
CA GLN A 191 -8.24 -3.13 24.68
C GLN A 191 -6.80 -3.58 24.46
N ALA A 192 -5.87 -2.65 24.19
CA ALA A 192 -4.46 -2.99 23.98
C ALA A 192 -3.84 -3.54 25.27
N PRO A 193 -2.89 -4.52 25.18
CA PRO A 193 -2.30 -5.12 26.37
C PRO A 193 -1.38 -4.19 27.16
N GLY A 194 -0.94 -3.08 26.58
CA GLY A 194 -0.07 -2.10 27.24
C GLY A 194 -0.08 -0.76 26.52
N ALA A 195 0.34 0.28 27.22
CA ALA A 195 0.35 1.66 26.70
C ALA A 195 1.44 1.90 25.62
N GLU A 196 2.38 0.98 25.47
CA GLU A 196 3.43 1.02 24.45
C GLU A 196 2.94 0.63 23.06
N HIS A 197 1.78 -0.02 22.94
CA HIS A 197 1.22 -0.42 21.66
C HIS A 197 0.65 0.78 20.89
N VAL A 198 0.79 0.71 19.58
CA VAL A 198 0.18 1.63 18.61
C VAL A 198 -0.56 0.82 17.54
N TRP A 199 -1.43 1.44 16.78
CA TRP A 199 -2.14 0.76 15.69
C TRP A 199 -1.18 0.31 14.58
N ALA A 200 -0.29 1.20 14.12
CA ALA A 200 0.83 0.84 13.25
C ALA A 200 1.98 1.84 13.47
N ALA A 201 3.15 1.33 13.83
CA ALA A 201 4.34 2.16 14.01
C ALA A 201 4.84 2.77 12.69
N GLU A 202 5.73 3.75 12.78
CA GLU A 202 6.34 4.42 11.62
C GLU A 202 6.98 3.43 10.65
N HIS A 203 6.62 3.52 9.37
CA HIS A 203 7.17 2.69 8.30
C HIS A 203 7.02 3.32 6.92
N ALA A 204 7.69 2.72 5.93
CA ALA A 204 7.44 2.90 4.51
C ALA A 204 6.90 1.61 3.92
N ASP A 205 6.00 1.73 2.92
CA ASP A 205 5.58 0.58 2.13
C ASP A 205 6.68 0.17 1.14
N ILE A 206 6.76 -1.12 0.83
CA ILE A 206 7.81 -1.61 -0.06
C ILE A 206 7.44 -1.58 -1.55
N ASN A 207 6.17 -1.50 -1.88
CA ASN A 207 5.60 -1.55 -3.23
C ASN A 207 5.98 -0.36 -4.14
N LEU A 208 5.32 -0.25 -5.31
CA LEU A 208 5.37 0.96 -6.14
C LEU A 208 4.52 2.07 -5.52
N ILE A 209 3.23 1.83 -5.37
CA ILE A 209 2.29 2.75 -4.71
C ILE A 209 1.25 1.98 -3.91
N THR A 210 0.80 2.57 -2.83
CA THR A 210 -0.35 2.11 -2.05
C THR A 210 -1.57 2.97 -2.35
N ALA A 211 -2.74 2.36 -2.47
CA ALA A 211 -4.02 3.05 -2.51
C ALA A 211 -4.81 2.74 -1.24
N LEU A 212 -5.31 3.78 -0.58
CA LEU A 212 -6.27 3.73 0.52
C LEU A 212 -7.56 4.41 0.06
N PRO A 213 -8.55 3.67 -0.46
CA PRO A 213 -9.81 4.25 -0.93
C PRO A 213 -10.66 4.86 0.19
N ARG A 214 -10.67 4.24 1.37
CA ARG A 214 -11.47 4.69 2.50
C ARG A 214 -10.89 4.18 3.83
N ALA A 215 -11.12 4.93 4.90
CA ALA A 215 -10.98 4.48 6.28
C ALA A 215 -12.23 4.88 7.08
N SER A 216 -12.61 4.08 8.09
CA SER A 216 -13.79 4.34 8.92
C SER A 216 -13.58 5.46 9.93
N ALA A 217 -12.32 5.76 10.27
CA ALA A 217 -11.94 6.80 11.21
C ALA A 217 -10.58 7.40 10.84
N ARG A 218 -10.23 8.53 11.45
CA ARG A 218 -8.91 9.18 11.34
C ARG A 218 -7.81 8.29 11.93
N GLY A 219 -6.58 8.76 11.92
CA GLY A 219 -5.42 8.14 12.56
C GLY A 219 -4.22 7.93 11.65
N LEU A 220 -4.38 7.99 10.32
CA LEU A 220 -3.23 7.98 9.41
C LEU A 220 -2.49 9.32 9.51
N GLN A 221 -1.21 9.26 9.87
CA GLN A 221 -0.30 10.39 9.91
C GLN A 221 0.85 10.21 8.96
N VAL A 222 1.21 11.27 8.28
CA VAL A 222 2.28 11.34 7.28
C VAL A 222 3.43 12.16 7.84
N LYS A 223 4.65 11.65 7.68
CA LYS A 223 5.87 12.36 8.05
C LYS A 223 6.22 13.35 6.95
N MET A 224 6.30 14.62 7.31
CA MET A 224 6.62 15.70 6.39
C MET A 224 7.83 16.50 6.88
N GLY A 225 8.41 17.30 5.99
CA GLY A 225 9.56 18.16 6.30
C GLY A 225 10.86 17.60 5.78
N ASP A 226 11.91 18.43 5.88
CA ASP A 226 13.27 18.05 5.49
C ASP A 226 13.97 17.33 6.65
N ALA A 227 15.03 16.59 6.36
CA ALA A 227 15.81 15.85 7.34
C ALA A 227 16.25 16.73 8.54
N GLY A 228 15.86 16.32 9.75
CA GLY A 228 16.11 17.04 11.00
C GLY A 228 15.07 18.11 11.34
N GLN A 229 14.03 18.27 10.52
CA GLN A 229 12.88 19.16 10.76
C GLN A 229 11.55 18.46 10.42
N GLU A 230 11.51 17.14 10.58
CA GLU A 230 10.33 16.33 10.30
C GLU A 230 9.23 16.59 11.35
N TYR A 231 7.97 16.51 10.89
CA TYR A 231 6.76 16.60 11.71
C TYR A 231 5.65 15.73 11.13
N TRP A 232 4.72 15.32 12.00
CA TRP A 232 3.57 14.51 11.61
C TRP A 232 2.38 15.38 11.20
N VAL A 233 1.70 14.98 10.14
CA VAL A 233 0.48 15.62 9.63
C VAL A 233 -0.60 14.55 9.46
N ASP A 234 -1.80 14.82 9.95
CA ASP A 234 -2.95 13.94 9.73
C ASP A 234 -3.32 13.92 8.23
N ALA A 235 -3.43 12.72 7.67
CA ALA A 235 -3.89 12.53 6.30
C ALA A 235 -5.43 12.51 6.29
N ILE A 236 -6.02 13.66 5.95
CA ILE A 236 -7.48 13.84 5.86
C ILE A 236 -7.82 14.16 4.39
N PRO A 237 -8.20 13.14 3.59
CA PRO A 237 -8.56 13.36 2.20
C PRO A 237 -9.91 14.08 2.09
N PRO A 238 -10.15 14.85 1.01
CA PRO A 238 -11.48 15.29 0.65
C PRO A 238 -12.44 14.12 0.46
N ASP A 239 -13.74 14.38 0.56
CA ASP A 239 -14.77 13.37 0.34
C ASP A 239 -14.57 12.66 -1.01
N ARG A 240 -14.63 11.32 -0.98
CA ARG A 240 -14.44 10.44 -2.13
C ARG A 240 -13.06 10.47 -2.79
N SER A 241 -12.10 11.17 -2.21
CA SER A 241 -10.71 11.11 -2.66
C SER A 241 -10.01 9.90 -2.07
N VAL A 242 -9.23 9.22 -2.90
CA VAL A 242 -8.36 8.11 -2.51
C VAL A 242 -7.01 8.68 -2.07
N ILE A 243 -6.45 8.15 -1.00
CA ILE A 243 -5.06 8.44 -0.63
C ILE A 243 -4.15 7.52 -1.44
N ILE A 244 -3.15 8.10 -2.10
CA ILE A 244 -2.07 7.36 -2.74
C ILE A 244 -0.77 7.72 -2.02
N ASN A 245 0.00 6.70 -1.61
CA ASN A 245 1.36 6.90 -1.15
C ASN A 245 2.36 6.05 -1.95
N THR A 246 3.58 6.54 -1.99
CA THR A 246 4.70 5.92 -2.71
C THR A 246 5.44 4.94 -1.82
N GLY A 247 5.90 3.84 -2.42
CA GLY A 247 6.69 2.82 -1.75
C GLY A 247 8.17 2.84 -2.15
N ILE A 248 8.95 2.03 -1.46
CA ILE A 248 10.41 1.90 -1.63
C ILE A 248 10.79 1.51 -3.08
N LEU A 249 9.99 0.66 -3.75
CA LEU A 249 10.27 0.27 -5.13
C LEU A 249 10.09 1.44 -6.11
N LEU A 250 9.15 2.36 -5.88
CA LEU A 250 9.02 3.55 -6.70
C LEU A 250 10.17 4.53 -6.44
N GLU A 251 10.57 4.72 -5.19
CA GLU A 251 11.75 5.51 -4.84
C GLU A 251 13.00 4.98 -5.56
N HIS A 252 13.16 3.66 -5.58
CA HIS A 252 14.27 3.02 -6.28
C HIS A 252 14.27 3.32 -7.78
N VAL A 253 13.15 3.10 -8.47
CA VAL A 253 12.99 3.35 -9.92
C VAL A 253 13.17 4.82 -10.27
N THR A 254 12.74 5.72 -9.41
CA THR A 254 12.88 7.17 -9.62
C THR A 254 14.21 7.73 -9.11
N ASN A 255 15.17 6.87 -8.74
CA ASN A 255 16.46 7.27 -8.19
C ASN A 255 16.36 8.17 -6.93
N GLY A 256 15.24 8.08 -6.19
CA GLY A 256 14.96 8.94 -5.04
C GLY A 256 14.41 10.33 -5.41
N LEU A 257 14.06 10.58 -6.68
CA LEU A 257 13.35 11.81 -7.08
C LEU A 257 11.97 11.89 -6.44
N ILE A 258 11.31 10.74 -6.31
CA ILE A 258 10.08 10.55 -5.55
C ILE A 258 10.45 9.67 -4.35
N PRO A 259 10.46 10.21 -3.12
CA PRO A 259 10.77 9.45 -1.92
C PRO A 259 9.63 8.50 -1.57
N SER A 260 9.91 7.46 -0.81
CA SER A 260 8.88 6.65 -0.17
C SER A 260 8.13 7.47 0.89
N GLY A 261 6.81 7.25 0.96
CA GLY A 261 5.95 7.95 1.91
C GLY A 261 6.02 7.34 3.30
N ILE A 262 6.67 8.01 4.24
CA ILE A 262 6.76 7.57 5.63
C ILE A 262 5.47 7.90 6.36
N HIS A 263 4.90 6.93 7.04
CA HIS A 263 3.63 7.09 7.75
C HIS A 263 3.50 6.19 8.98
N GLN A 264 2.52 6.52 9.81
CA GLN A 264 2.09 5.72 10.97
C GLN A 264 0.57 5.78 11.11
N VAL A 265 0.00 4.88 11.91
CA VAL A 265 -1.41 4.93 12.28
C VAL A 265 -1.53 4.96 13.79
N VAL A 266 -2.12 6.04 14.30
CA VAL A 266 -2.30 6.27 15.73
C VAL A 266 -3.77 6.52 16.04
N ALA A 267 -4.21 6.15 17.23
CA ALA A 267 -5.58 6.43 17.66
C ALA A 267 -5.77 7.94 17.82
N ASP A 268 -6.87 8.47 17.25
CA ASP A 268 -7.26 9.85 17.43
C ASP A 268 -7.99 9.99 18.77
N PRO A 269 -7.47 10.81 19.72
CA PRO A 269 -8.12 11.00 21.01
C PRO A 269 -9.53 11.60 20.90
N GLU A 270 -9.84 12.30 19.81
CA GLU A 270 -11.16 12.88 19.54
C GLU A 270 -12.14 11.87 18.92
N GLN A 271 -11.63 10.75 18.42
CA GLN A 271 -12.42 9.66 17.85
C GLN A 271 -12.04 8.32 18.51
N PRO A 272 -12.35 8.14 19.81
CA PRO A 272 -12.08 6.88 20.48
C PRO A 272 -12.92 5.76 19.85
N GLY A 273 -12.36 4.57 19.78
CA GLY A 273 -13.01 3.40 19.22
C GLY A 273 -12.09 2.62 18.29
N GLU A 274 -12.70 1.75 17.53
CA GLU A 274 -12.01 0.93 16.53
C GLU A 274 -11.94 1.63 15.16
N ARG A 275 -11.02 1.17 14.31
CA ARG A 275 -10.83 1.69 12.96
C ARG A 275 -10.72 0.54 11.97
N TYR A 276 -11.37 0.69 10.82
CA TYR A 276 -11.24 -0.19 9.67
C TYR A 276 -10.64 0.57 8.49
N SER A 277 -9.75 -0.07 7.77
CA SER A 277 -9.24 0.45 6.49
C SER A 277 -8.92 -0.69 5.54
N VAL A 278 -8.98 -0.42 4.24
CA VAL A 278 -8.52 -1.35 3.23
C VAL A 278 -7.47 -0.64 2.38
N VAL A 279 -6.28 -1.21 2.32
CA VAL A 279 -5.17 -0.71 1.52
C VAL A 279 -4.82 -1.72 0.43
N GLN A 280 -4.33 -1.24 -0.70
CA GLN A 280 -3.81 -2.10 -1.74
C GLN A 280 -2.39 -1.68 -2.13
N PHE A 281 -1.49 -2.63 -2.07
CA PHE A 281 -0.08 -2.49 -2.38
C PHE A 281 0.18 -2.96 -3.81
N ALA A 282 0.39 -2.03 -4.76
CA ALA A 282 0.69 -2.36 -6.15
C ALA A 282 2.15 -2.84 -6.27
N HIS A 283 2.33 -4.14 -6.33
CA HIS A 283 3.64 -4.75 -6.52
C HIS A 283 3.88 -5.12 -7.98
N PRO A 284 5.11 -4.92 -8.50
CA PRO A 284 5.51 -5.47 -9.78
C PRO A 284 5.65 -7.00 -9.70
N THR A 285 5.90 -7.64 -10.85
CA THR A 285 6.28 -9.05 -10.86
C THR A 285 7.59 -9.26 -10.09
N PRO A 286 7.79 -10.40 -9.41
CA PRO A 286 9.01 -10.66 -8.63
C PRO A 286 10.31 -10.56 -9.42
N TRP A 287 10.27 -10.90 -10.71
CA TRP A 287 11.43 -10.87 -11.63
C TRP A 287 11.62 -9.52 -12.33
N THR A 288 10.82 -8.50 -12.03
CA THR A 288 11.02 -7.16 -12.57
C THR A 288 12.30 -6.56 -12.00
N ILE A 289 13.21 -6.16 -12.87
CA ILE A 289 14.41 -5.45 -12.44
C ILE A 289 14.04 -4.00 -12.12
N MET A 290 14.18 -3.65 -10.87
CA MET A 290 14.02 -2.30 -10.37
C MET A 290 15.34 -1.57 -10.55
N ALA A 291 15.44 -0.78 -11.63
CA ALA A 291 16.61 0.04 -11.94
C ALA A 291 16.19 1.50 -12.06
N PRO A 292 17.00 2.46 -11.60
CA PRO A 292 16.73 3.87 -11.81
C PRO A 292 16.57 4.20 -13.30
N VAL A 293 15.46 4.88 -13.63
CA VAL A 293 15.22 5.30 -15.02
C VAL A 293 16.18 6.41 -15.42
N PRO A 294 16.70 6.40 -16.66
CA PRO A 294 17.70 7.38 -17.11
C PRO A 294 17.26 8.84 -16.97
N THR A 295 15.96 9.11 -17.10
CA THR A 295 15.38 10.46 -16.96
C THR A 295 15.48 11.02 -15.53
N CYS A 296 15.67 10.16 -14.52
CA CYS A 296 15.86 10.53 -13.12
C CYS A 296 17.34 10.58 -12.70
N ILE A 297 18.27 10.41 -13.66
CA ILE A 297 19.72 10.48 -13.40
C ILE A 297 20.27 11.69 -14.13
N THR A 298 20.89 12.61 -13.39
CA THR A 298 21.55 13.82 -13.94
C THR A 298 22.94 14.00 -13.32
N PRO A 299 23.78 14.87 -13.84
CA PRO A 299 25.05 15.21 -13.20
C PRO A 299 24.88 15.72 -11.75
N GLU A 300 23.80 16.46 -11.48
CA GLU A 300 23.45 16.98 -10.15
C GLU A 300 22.76 15.94 -9.26
N HIS A 301 22.20 14.89 -9.87
CA HIS A 301 21.49 13.80 -9.21
C HIS A 301 21.98 12.46 -9.77
N PRO A 302 23.22 12.03 -9.44
CA PRO A 302 23.82 10.81 -9.98
C PRO A 302 23.07 9.58 -9.48
N GLN A 303 23.27 8.44 -10.18
CA GLN A 303 22.63 7.19 -9.81
C GLN A 303 22.96 6.80 -8.37
N ARG A 304 21.91 6.56 -7.56
CA ARG A 304 22.00 6.20 -6.15
C ARG A 304 21.77 4.72 -5.87
N PHE A 305 20.94 4.07 -6.67
CA PHE A 305 20.52 2.69 -6.45
C PHE A 305 21.08 1.76 -7.53
N ALA A 306 21.55 0.58 -7.13
CA ALA A 306 21.89 -0.49 -8.05
C ALA A 306 20.62 -1.22 -8.51
N PRO A 307 20.60 -1.79 -9.74
CA PRO A 307 19.49 -2.66 -10.15
C PRO A 307 19.32 -3.85 -9.22
N ILE A 308 18.06 -4.17 -8.87
CA ILE A 308 17.69 -5.32 -8.02
C ILE A 308 16.39 -5.94 -8.54
N GLU A 309 16.18 -7.24 -8.37
CA GLU A 309 14.86 -7.85 -8.60
C GLU A 309 13.86 -7.39 -7.54
N ALA A 310 12.63 -7.09 -7.96
CA ALA A 310 11.58 -6.66 -7.04
C ALA A 310 11.27 -7.72 -5.96
N GLY A 311 11.35 -8.99 -6.33
CA GLY A 311 11.17 -10.10 -5.41
C GLY A 311 12.24 -10.15 -4.32
N ASP A 312 13.51 -9.96 -4.69
CA ASP A 312 14.64 -9.96 -3.75
C ASP A 312 14.50 -8.81 -2.75
N ARG A 313 14.16 -7.61 -3.25
CA ARG A 313 13.96 -6.45 -2.36
C ARG A 313 12.79 -6.65 -1.39
N LEU A 314 11.71 -7.29 -1.85
CA LEU A 314 10.59 -7.62 -0.97
C LEU A 314 10.99 -8.67 0.08
N ASP A 315 11.81 -9.67 -0.28
CA ASP A 315 12.31 -10.67 0.67
C ASP A 315 13.19 -10.05 1.75
N GLU A 316 14.08 -9.11 1.39
CA GLU A 316 14.87 -8.35 2.35
C GLU A 316 13.99 -7.65 3.39
N VAL A 317 12.95 -6.92 2.97
CA VAL A 317 12.10 -6.17 3.91
C VAL A 317 11.20 -7.08 4.73
N ILE A 318 10.63 -8.13 4.15
CA ILE A 318 9.84 -9.11 4.91
C ILE A 318 10.68 -9.73 6.04
N TYR A 319 11.97 -9.93 5.80
CA TYR A 319 12.91 -10.37 6.82
C TYR A 319 13.15 -9.27 7.89
N GLU A 320 13.38 -8.03 7.46
CA GLU A 320 13.59 -6.89 8.36
C GLU A 320 12.43 -6.67 9.33
N ILE A 321 11.18 -6.93 8.90
CA ILE A 321 9.96 -6.78 9.73
C ILE A 321 9.56 -8.06 10.49
N ASN A 322 10.46 -9.03 10.61
CA ASN A 322 10.28 -10.28 11.37
C ASN A 322 9.10 -11.17 10.93
N LEU A 323 8.62 -11.04 9.69
CA LEU A 323 7.59 -11.94 9.14
C LEU A 323 8.16 -13.30 8.69
N VAL A 324 9.47 -13.50 8.72
CA VAL A 324 10.16 -14.72 8.31
C VAL A 324 11.28 -15.04 9.30
N GLU A 325 11.33 -16.29 9.79
CA GLU A 325 12.42 -16.78 10.63
C GLU A 325 13.76 -16.88 9.85
N ASP A 326 14.89 -16.91 10.58
CA ASP A 326 16.28 -16.94 10.09
C ASP A 326 16.65 -18.05 9.06
N ALA A 327 15.72 -18.94 8.74
CA ALA A 327 15.97 -20.10 7.86
C ALA A 327 16.42 -19.74 6.42
N ARG A 328 16.31 -18.47 6.00
CA ARG A 328 16.76 -18.05 4.66
C ARG A 328 18.23 -17.69 4.57
N ARG A 329 18.89 -17.38 5.69
CA ARG A 329 20.34 -17.13 5.71
C ARG A 329 21.19 -18.39 5.42
N ILE A 330 20.55 -19.55 5.34
CA ILE A 330 21.22 -20.85 5.16
C ILE A 330 21.11 -21.35 3.71
N ALA A 331 20.39 -20.65 2.84
CA ALA A 331 20.10 -21.08 1.45
C ALA A 331 20.84 -20.27 0.38
N ASP A 332 21.76 -19.37 0.75
CA ASP A 332 22.67 -18.67 -0.16
C ASP A 332 24.01 -19.41 -0.30
#